data_df061fe1b194b951123d928b903ee12a
#
_entry.id   df061fe1b194b951123d928b903ee12a
#
_cell.length_a   1.000
_cell.length_b   1.000
_cell.length_c   1.000
_cell.angle_alpha   90.00
_cell.angle_beta   90.00
_cell.angle_gamma   90.00
#
_symmetry.space_group_name_H-M   'P 1'
#
loop_
_entity.id
_entity.type
_entity.pdbx_description
1 polymer ?
#
loop_
_entity_poly.entity_id
_entity_poly.type
_entity_poly.pdbx_seq_one_letter_code
_entity_poly.pdbx_strand_id
1 'polypeptide(L)'
;MKDIAGKTAFVTGAASGIGLGIATALAQAGAKVMLCDIEEAALKTARAQLEATNADVDCVRADVSLKGELKAAAEATIARYGKVHILVNNAGVGGSGPYGTWTDAGWAWTMGVNLHAVVWGIEIFGPLIESHGEGGHIVSTASIAGLISGNSIAYNVSKYGVVALSEGLRNDLAPRGIGVSVLCPSFVRTNILSSARNLPPRFAGAVQPPRTDGPMSQRLKTVTEGLARGADPRYVGELVREGIENDWPYIFTDTEFERHIEARFAAIKQGFDRIRGRTPVR
;
A
#
# COMPACT_ATOMS: atom_id res chain seq x y z
N MET A 1 10.47 -14.19 -5.92
CA MET A 1 11.38 -13.84 -7.05
C MET A 1 12.78 -13.68 -6.47
N LYS A 2 13.76 -14.50 -6.85
CA LYS A 2 15.10 -14.48 -6.23
C LYS A 2 16.05 -13.42 -6.81
N ASP A 3 15.80 -12.97 -8.03
CA ASP A 3 16.64 -11.99 -8.71
C ASP A 3 15.78 -10.84 -9.21
N ILE A 4 16.11 -9.65 -8.76
CA ILE A 4 15.44 -8.38 -9.10
C ILE A 4 16.18 -7.65 -10.22
N ALA A 5 17.49 -7.92 -10.41
CA ALA A 5 18.29 -7.25 -11.41
C ALA A 5 17.73 -7.41 -12.83
N GLY A 6 17.61 -6.30 -13.56
CA GLY A 6 17.05 -6.26 -14.92
C GLY A 6 15.53 -6.41 -14.99
N LYS A 7 14.84 -6.68 -13.88
CA LYS A 7 13.37 -6.74 -13.82
C LYS A 7 12.77 -5.35 -13.84
N THR A 8 11.53 -5.23 -14.31
CA THR A 8 10.81 -3.95 -14.34
C THR A 8 9.80 -3.90 -13.21
N ALA A 9 9.86 -2.86 -12.40
CA ALA A 9 8.91 -2.56 -11.32
C ALA A 9 8.06 -1.34 -11.65
N PHE A 10 6.77 -1.41 -11.32
CA PHE A 10 5.85 -0.28 -11.31
C PHE A 10 5.45 0.02 -9.86
N VAL A 11 5.65 1.26 -9.39
CA VAL A 11 5.43 1.65 -8.00
C VAL A 11 4.49 2.84 -7.93
N THR A 12 3.32 2.69 -7.27
CA THR A 12 2.38 3.78 -7.04
C THR A 12 2.67 4.54 -5.74
N GLY A 13 2.40 5.85 -5.71
CA GLY A 13 2.76 6.71 -4.57
C GLY A 13 4.28 6.85 -4.43
N ALA A 14 4.99 6.86 -5.55
CA ALA A 14 6.46 6.74 -5.59
C ALA A 14 7.20 8.07 -5.44
N ALA A 15 6.49 9.21 -5.37
CA ALA A 15 7.12 10.52 -5.24
C ALA A 15 7.65 10.81 -3.83
N SER A 16 7.22 10.06 -2.81
CA SER A 16 7.64 10.31 -1.43
C SER A 16 7.44 9.08 -0.53
N GLY A 17 7.91 9.17 0.72
CA GLY A 17 7.63 8.20 1.78
C GLY A 17 7.99 6.76 1.42
N ILE A 18 7.12 5.82 1.79
CA ILE A 18 7.34 4.37 1.59
C ILE A 18 7.53 4.04 0.11
N GLY A 19 6.71 4.61 -0.79
CA GLY A 19 6.81 4.33 -2.23
C GLY A 19 8.16 4.73 -2.82
N LEU A 20 8.69 5.90 -2.45
CA LEU A 20 10.05 6.32 -2.84
C LEU A 20 11.12 5.42 -2.22
N GLY A 21 10.96 5.02 -0.95
CA GLY A 21 11.86 4.07 -0.31
C GLY A 21 11.92 2.73 -1.04
N ILE A 22 10.76 2.17 -1.41
CA ILE A 22 10.67 0.93 -2.19
C ILE A 22 11.29 1.09 -3.58
N ALA A 23 10.94 2.17 -4.29
CA ALA A 23 11.49 2.46 -5.62
C ALA A 23 13.03 2.57 -5.58
N THR A 24 13.56 3.21 -4.52
CA THR A 24 15.01 3.33 -4.29
C THR A 24 15.67 1.96 -4.08
N ALA A 25 15.11 1.12 -3.19
CA ALA A 25 15.68 -0.20 -2.90
C ALA A 25 15.65 -1.12 -4.14
N LEU A 26 14.56 -1.09 -4.92
CA LEU A 26 14.45 -1.86 -6.16
C LEU A 26 15.42 -1.37 -7.23
N ALA A 27 15.57 -0.06 -7.39
CA ALA A 27 16.52 0.54 -8.33
C ALA A 27 17.98 0.20 -7.95
N GLN A 28 18.33 0.25 -6.66
CA GLN A 28 19.64 -0.14 -6.16
C GLN A 28 19.93 -1.64 -6.33
N ALA A 29 18.88 -2.49 -6.33
CA ALA A 29 18.98 -3.91 -6.67
C ALA A 29 19.06 -4.16 -8.20
N GLY A 30 19.13 -3.10 -9.02
CA GLY A 30 19.28 -3.20 -10.47
C GLY A 30 17.95 -3.36 -11.25
N ALA A 31 16.81 -3.11 -10.61
CA ALA A 31 15.54 -3.06 -11.32
C ALA A 31 15.42 -1.78 -12.16
N LYS A 32 14.68 -1.88 -13.26
CA LYS A 32 14.11 -0.73 -13.98
C LYS A 32 12.84 -0.31 -13.27
N VAL A 33 12.67 0.98 -12.94
CA VAL A 33 11.54 1.40 -12.12
C VAL A 33 10.72 2.49 -12.81
N MET A 34 9.43 2.23 -12.98
CA MET A 34 8.45 3.24 -13.33
C MET A 34 7.82 3.80 -12.05
N LEU A 35 8.11 5.06 -11.77
CA LEU A 35 7.54 5.81 -10.65
C LEU A 35 6.16 6.34 -11.06
N CYS A 36 5.14 6.11 -10.24
CA CYS A 36 3.79 6.64 -10.48
C CYS A 36 3.30 7.42 -9.26
N ASP A 37 2.85 8.65 -9.47
CA ASP A 37 2.28 9.49 -8.41
C ASP A 37 1.32 10.53 -9.00
N ILE A 38 0.47 11.12 -8.15
CA ILE A 38 -0.39 12.25 -8.53
C ILE A 38 0.37 13.60 -8.46
N GLU A 39 1.41 13.69 -7.63
CA GLU A 39 2.21 14.89 -7.39
C GLU A 39 3.34 15.06 -8.43
N GLU A 40 3.05 15.66 -9.58
CA GLU A 40 3.98 15.72 -10.71
C GLU A 40 5.34 16.36 -10.37
N ALA A 41 5.38 17.44 -9.61
CA ALA A 41 6.63 18.11 -9.23
C ALA A 41 7.51 17.23 -8.33
N ALA A 42 6.91 16.59 -7.31
CA ALA A 42 7.61 15.67 -6.44
C ALA A 42 8.09 14.42 -7.19
N LEU A 43 7.29 13.94 -8.14
CA LEU A 43 7.62 12.81 -8.98
C LEU A 43 8.85 13.08 -9.87
N LYS A 44 8.93 14.26 -10.49
CA LYS A 44 10.11 14.69 -11.26
C LYS A 44 11.36 14.79 -10.39
N THR A 45 11.21 15.28 -9.16
CA THR A 45 12.32 15.36 -8.19
C THR A 45 12.81 13.98 -7.80
N ALA A 46 11.89 13.04 -7.48
CA ALA A 46 12.21 11.66 -7.15
C ALA A 46 12.93 10.94 -8.30
N ARG A 47 12.43 11.11 -9.53
CA ARG A 47 13.10 10.60 -10.73
C ARG A 47 14.53 11.11 -10.84
N ALA A 48 14.76 12.41 -10.79
CA ALA A 48 16.08 13.01 -10.91
C ALA A 48 17.05 12.52 -9.81
N GLN A 49 16.56 12.32 -8.57
CA GLN A 49 17.36 11.77 -7.47
C GLN A 49 17.82 10.34 -7.76
N LEU A 50 16.98 9.49 -8.34
CA LEU A 50 17.34 8.12 -8.67
C LEU A 50 18.22 8.05 -9.92
N GLU A 51 17.97 8.83 -10.94
CA GLU A 51 18.82 8.94 -12.14
C GLU A 51 20.26 9.35 -11.78
N ALA A 52 20.45 10.21 -10.78
CA ALA A 52 21.76 10.60 -10.29
C ALA A 52 22.57 9.43 -9.70
N THR A 53 21.96 8.30 -9.38
CA THR A 53 22.61 7.05 -8.97
C THR A 53 22.83 6.05 -10.11
N ASN A 54 22.68 6.48 -11.36
CA ASN A 54 22.70 5.65 -12.58
C ASN A 54 21.60 4.58 -12.64
N ALA A 55 20.49 4.76 -11.92
CA ALA A 55 19.35 3.86 -11.99
C ALA A 55 18.55 4.07 -13.30
N ASP A 56 18.06 2.97 -13.91
CA ASP A 56 17.13 3.05 -15.05
C ASP A 56 15.71 3.29 -14.53
N VAL A 57 15.34 4.56 -14.43
CA VAL A 57 14.05 4.98 -13.91
C VAL A 57 13.33 5.89 -14.88
N ASP A 58 12.00 5.84 -14.85
CA ASP A 58 11.14 6.79 -15.53
C ASP A 58 9.93 7.10 -14.65
N CYS A 59 9.10 8.07 -15.03
CA CYS A 59 7.95 8.44 -14.23
C CYS A 59 6.71 8.74 -15.07
N VAL A 60 5.54 8.44 -14.49
CA VAL A 60 4.24 8.74 -15.07
C VAL A 60 3.31 9.34 -14.01
N ARG A 61 2.68 10.45 -14.32
CA ARG A 61 1.68 11.06 -13.44
C ARG A 61 0.35 10.32 -13.61
N ALA A 62 -0.25 9.83 -12.51
CA ALA A 62 -1.60 9.27 -12.51
C ALA A 62 -2.30 9.44 -11.16
N ASP A 63 -3.61 9.71 -11.21
CA ASP A 63 -4.51 9.56 -10.09
C ASP A 63 -5.01 8.11 -10.05
N VAL A 64 -4.48 7.31 -9.13
CA VAL A 64 -4.79 5.88 -9.02
C VAL A 64 -6.26 5.60 -8.69
N SER A 65 -7.01 6.59 -8.17
CA SER A 65 -8.45 6.46 -7.95
C SER A 65 -9.28 6.64 -9.24
N LEU A 66 -8.62 6.69 -10.39
CA LEU A 66 -9.20 6.66 -11.73
C LEU A 66 -8.61 5.49 -12.52
N LYS A 67 -9.40 4.41 -12.68
CA LYS A 67 -8.96 3.18 -13.36
C LYS A 67 -8.34 3.45 -14.74
N GLY A 68 -8.89 4.44 -15.49
CA GLY A 68 -8.38 4.82 -16.81
C GLY A 68 -6.98 5.42 -16.78
N GLU A 69 -6.65 6.25 -15.76
CA GLU A 69 -5.30 6.80 -15.60
C GLU A 69 -4.30 5.72 -15.20
N LEU A 70 -4.69 4.77 -14.34
CA LEU A 70 -3.83 3.65 -13.98
C LEU A 70 -3.57 2.72 -15.18
N LYS A 71 -4.57 2.52 -16.05
CA LYS A 71 -4.39 1.77 -17.30
C LYS A 71 -3.42 2.48 -18.24
N ALA A 72 -3.57 3.78 -18.46
CA ALA A 72 -2.64 4.56 -19.26
C ALA A 72 -1.20 4.52 -18.70
N ALA A 73 -1.04 4.52 -17.36
CA ALA A 73 0.26 4.38 -16.71
C ALA A 73 0.89 2.99 -16.96
N ALA A 74 0.09 1.93 -17.00
CA ALA A 74 0.55 0.61 -17.36
C ALA A 74 1.00 0.55 -18.83
N GLU A 75 0.23 1.13 -19.74
CA GLU A 75 0.59 1.23 -21.17
C GLU A 75 1.91 2.00 -21.37
N ALA A 76 2.10 3.12 -20.67
CA ALA A 76 3.36 3.87 -20.67
C ALA A 76 4.54 3.03 -20.14
N THR A 77 4.32 2.22 -19.10
CA THR A 77 5.33 1.31 -18.56
C THR A 77 5.76 0.26 -19.57
N ILE A 78 4.80 -0.34 -20.26
CA ILE A 78 5.08 -1.34 -21.31
C ILE A 78 5.77 -0.68 -22.51
N ALA A 79 5.35 0.52 -22.92
CA ALA A 79 6.00 1.26 -24.02
C ALA A 79 7.47 1.58 -23.70
N ARG A 80 7.80 1.90 -22.45
CA ARG A 80 9.15 2.27 -22.00
C ARG A 80 10.07 1.04 -21.79
N TYR A 81 9.55 -0.03 -21.18
CA TYR A 81 10.35 -1.15 -20.70
C TYR A 81 10.02 -2.50 -21.36
N GLY A 82 8.96 -2.59 -22.13
CA GLY A 82 8.51 -3.80 -22.83
C GLY A 82 7.77 -4.80 -21.94
N LYS A 83 8.13 -4.92 -20.68
CA LYS A 83 7.56 -5.86 -19.70
C LYS A 83 7.43 -5.20 -18.33
N VAL A 84 6.59 -5.78 -17.48
CA VAL A 84 6.54 -5.48 -16.04
C VAL A 84 6.57 -6.79 -15.25
N HIS A 85 7.38 -6.85 -14.19
CA HIS A 85 7.58 -8.06 -13.39
C HIS A 85 7.10 -7.85 -11.94
N ILE A 86 7.22 -6.63 -11.43
CA ILE A 86 6.91 -6.29 -10.05
C ILE A 86 5.88 -5.15 -10.04
N LEU A 87 4.74 -5.41 -9.41
CA LEU A 87 3.73 -4.39 -9.10
C LEU A 87 3.80 -4.04 -7.61
N VAL A 88 3.96 -2.75 -7.31
CA VAL A 88 3.86 -2.23 -5.95
C VAL A 88 2.67 -1.27 -5.85
N ASN A 89 1.55 -1.76 -5.35
CA ASN A 89 0.38 -0.97 -5.00
C ASN A 89 0.61 -0.30 -3.65
N ASN A 90 1.20 0.90 -3.65
CA ASN A 90 1.59 1.58 -2.42
C ASN A 90 0.86 2.91 -2.19
N ALA A 91 0.37 3.58 -3.22
CA ALA A 91 -0.38 4.83 -3.05
C ALA A 91 -1.46 4.70 -1.98
N GLY A 92 -1.55 5.69 -1.10
CA GLY A 92 -2.50 5.68 0.00
C GLY A 92 -2.72 7.04 0.63
N VAL A 93 -3.90 7.21 1.23
CA VAL A 93 -4.32 8.43 1.91
C VAL A 93 -4.79 8.11 3.32
N GLY A 94 -4.70 9.08 4.23
CA GLY A 94 -5.33 9.00 5.55
C GLY A 94 -6.85 8.94 5.39
N GLY A 95 -7.51 8.13 6.20
CA GLY A 95 -8.97 8.02 6.13
C GLY A 95 -9.71 9.14 6.86
N SER A 96 -11.01 9.20 6.63
CA SER A 96 -11.94 9.99 7.44
C SER A 96 -12.06 9.42 8.86
N GLY A 97 -12.23 10.28 9.84
CA GLY A 97 -12.19 10.01 11.28
C GLY A 97 -13.06 8.88 11.85
N PRO A 98 -13.35 8.91 13.16
CA PRO A 98 -14.14 7.89 13.86
C PRO A 98 -15.63 7.97 13.53
N TYR A 99 -16.41 7.09 14.13
CA TYR A 99 -17.88 7.07 14.02
C TYR A 99 -18.48 8.47 14.19
N GLY A 100 -19.38 8.82 13.30
CA GLY A 100 -20.09 10.11 13.31
C GLY A 100 -19.34 11.29 12.69
N THR A 101 -18.12 11.09 12.14
CA THR A 101 -17.33 12.16 11.52
C THR A 101 -16.99 11.95 10.05
N TRP A 102 -17.30 10.79 9.48
CA TRP A 102 -17.05 10.56 8.07
C TRP A 102 -18.15 11.17 7.17
N THR A 103 -17.78 11.43 5.94
CA THR A 103 -18.69 11.85 4.87
C THR A 103 -18.64 10.82 3.74
N ASP A 104 -19.69 10.80 2.89
CA ASP A 104 -19.68 9.92 1.70
C ASP A 104 -18.48 10.20 0.79
N ALA A 105 -18.15 11.47 0.58
CA ALA A 105 -16.97 11.87 -0.20
C ALA A 105 -15.66 11.37 0.44
N GLY A 106 -15.51 11.46 1.78
CA GLY A 106 -14.36 10.98 2.51
C GLY A 106 -14.21 9.47 2.46
N TRP A 107 -15.34 8.77 2.57
CA TRP A 107 -15.38 7.33 2.41
C TRP A 107 -15.00 6.92 0.98
N ALA A 108 -15.63 7.51 -0.04
CA ALA A 108 -15.36 7.23 -1.44
C ALA A 108 -13.89 7.51 -1.82
N TRP A 109 -13.32 8.63 -1.36
CA TRP A 109 -11.91 8.92 -1.59
C TRP A 109 -10.97 7.90 -0.95
N THR A 110 -11.19 7.58 0.33
CA THR A 110 -10.37 6.60 1.06
C THR A 110 -10.43 5.22 0.39
N MET A 111 -11.62 4.73 0.06
CA MET A 111 -11.79 3.44 -0.61
C MET A 111 -11.24 3.47 -2.04
N GLY A 112 -11.44 4.56 -2.77
CA GLY A 112 -10.94 4.75 -4.14
C GLY A 112 -9.43 4.62 -4.22
N VAL A 113 -8.70 5.31 -3.34
CA VAL A 113 -7.23 5.28 -3.34
C VAL A 113 -6.67 4.03 -2.66
N ASN A 114 -7.17 3.69 -1.46
CA ASN A 114 -6.52 2.67 -0.63
C ASN A 114 -6.91 1.23 -0.99
N LEU A 115 -8.07 1.00 -1.63
CA LEU A 115 -8.55 -0.34 -1.94
C LEU A 115 -8.87 -0.52 -3.42
N HIS A 116 -9.72 0.31 -4.02
CA HIS A 116 -10.10 0.10 -5.44
C HIS A 116 -8.90 0.24 -6.36
N ALA A 117 -7.98 1.18 -6.11
CA ALA A 117 -6.74 1.31 -6.87
C ALA A 117 -5.86 0.04 -6.79
N VAL A 118 -5.82 -0.63 -5.63
CA VAL A 118 -5.11 -1.91 -5.46
C VAL A 118 -5.77 -3.00 -6.30
N VAL A 119 -7.10 -3.12 -6.25
CA VAL A 119 -7.87 -4.08 -7.08
C VAL A 119 -7.61 -3.83 -8.56
N TRP A 120 -7.69 -2.59 -9.02
CA TRP A 120 -7.45 -2.24 -10.43
C TRP A 120 -5.99 -2.43 -10.83
N GLY A 121 -5.04 -2.15 -9.93
CA GLY A 121 -3.63 -2.44 -10.16
C GLY A 121 -3.41 -3.92 -10.45
N ILE A 122 -3.97 -4.79 -9.62
CA ILE A 122 -3.90 -6.25 -9.81
C ILE A 122 -4.59 -6.67 -11.14
N GLU A 123 -5.78 -6.14 -11.41
CA GLU A 123 -6.55 -6.45 -12.63
C GLU A 123 -5.80 -6.04 -13.91
N ILE A 124 -5.11 -4.90 -13.89
CA ILE A 124 -4.39 -4.35 -15.05
C ILE A 124 -3.02 -5.01 -15.21
N PHE A 125 -2.24 -5.08 -14.13
CA PHE A 125 -0.85 -5.53 -14.19
C PHE A 125 -0.69 -7.05 -14.05
N GLY A 126 -1.61 -7.75 -13.37
CA GLY A 126 -1.55 -9.19 -13.21
C GLY A 126 -1.41 -9.94 -14.55
N PRO A 127 -2.32 -9.71 -15.53
CA PRO A 127 -2.19 -10.29 -16.85
C PRO A 127 -0.90 -9.91 -17.60
N LEU A 128 -0.40 -8.68 -17.41
CA LEU A 128 0.86 -8.23 -18.00
C LEU A 128 2.07 -8.98 -17.43
N ILE A 129 2.06 -9.23 -16.11
CA ILE A 129 3.10 -10.02 -15.44
C ILE A 129 3.01 -11.48 -15.88
N GLU A 130 1.81 -12.04 -15.99
CA GLU A 130 1.61 -13.43 -16.39
C GLU A 130 2.02 -13.68 -17.85
N SER A 131 1.78 -12.72 -18.75
CA SER A 131 1.90 -12.88 -20.20
C SER A 131 3.30 -13.22 -20.69
N HIS A 132 4.36 -12.80 -19.99
CA HIS A 132 5.74 -13.07 -20.43
C HIS A 132 6.35 -14.36 -19.84
N GLY A 133 5.67 -15.03 -18.89
CA GLY A 133 6.08 -16.33 -18.35
C GLY A 133 7.39 -16.33 -17.54
N GLU A 134 7.96 -15.17 -17.20
CA GLU A 134 9.21 -15.05 -16.42
C GLU A 134 8.94 -15.02 -14.90
N GLY A 135 7.69 -15.18 -14.49
CA GLY A 135 7.24 -15.00 -13.13
C GLY A 135 7.19 -13.52 -12.72
N GLY A 136 6.79 -13.26 -11.48
CA GLY A 136 6.67 -11.90 -10.99
C GLY A 136 6.37 -11.80 -9.50
N HIS A 137 6.11 -10.57 -9.04
CA HIS A 137 5.72 -10.35 -7.66
C HIS A 137 4.77 -9.16 -7.53
N ILE A 138 3.77 -9.28 -6.69
CA ILE A 138 2.83 -8.21 -6.36
C ILE A 138 2.96 -7.88 -4.88
N VAL A 139 3.26 -6.61 -4.58
CA VAL A 139 3.26 -6.09 -3.21
C VAL A 139 2.12 -5.09 -3.07
N SER A 140 1.29 -5.26 -2.04
CA SER A 140 0.24 -4.29 -1.73
C SER A 140 0.43 -3.72 -0.32
N THR A 141 0.48 -2.38 -0.21
CA THR A 141 0.67 -1.69 1.07
C THR A 141 -0.66 -1.59 1.82
N ALA A 142 -0.83 -2.47 2.80
CA ALA A 142 -1.88 -2.36 3.80
C ALA A 142 -1.48 -1.39 4.92
N SER A 143 -1.48 -1.85 6.14
CA SER A 143 -1.03 -1.21 7.38
C SER A 143 -1.21 -2.21 8.52
N ILE A 144 -0.59 -1.97 9.67
CA ILE A 144 -0.99 -2.62 10.91
C ILE A 144 -2.49 -2.41 11.20
N ALA A 145 -3.06 -1.29 10.74
CA ALA A 145 -4.49 -0.99 10.77
C ALA A 145 -5.36 -1.88 9.86
N GLY A 146 -4.76 -2.78 9.09
CA GLY A 146 -5.42 -3.87 8.35
C GLY A 146 -5.48 -5.18 9.13
N LEU A 147 -4.84 -5.23 10.31
CA LEU A 147 -4.82 -6.41 11.20
C LEU A 147 -5.43 -6.11 12.58
N ILE A 148 -5.37 -4.87 13.03
CA ILE A 148 -6.02 -4.39 14.25
C ILE A 148 -6.85 -3.16 13.94
N SER A 149 -8.00 -3.00 14.65
CA SER A 149 -8.87 -1.84 14.44
C SER A 149 -8.37 -0.64 15.22
N GLY A 150 -8.37 0.51 14.57
CA GLY A 150 -7.95 1.81 15.12
C GLY A 150 -9.03 2.89 14.98
N ASN A 151 -8.58 4.12 14.84
CA ASN A 151 -9.40 5.32 15.03
C ASN A 151 -10.06 5.87 13.77
N SER A 152 -9.72 5.34 12.58
CA SER A 152 -10.31 5.76 11.30
C SER A 152 -10.96 4.56 10.63
N ILE A 153 -12.29 4.48 10.70
CA ILE A 153 -13.01 3.26 10.27
C ILE A 153 -12.86 3.04 8.77
N ALA A 154 -13.02 4.06 7.93
CA ALA A 154 -12.84 3.91 6.48
C ALA A 154 -11.41 3.47 6.13
N TYR A 155 -10.40 4.01 6.81
CA TYR A 155 -9.01 3.58 6.64
C TYR A 155 -8.82 2.11 7.05
N ASN A 156 -9.30 1.72 8.24
CA ASN A 156 -9.23 0.33 8.68
C ASN A 156 -9.89 -0.61 7.67
N VAL A 157 -11.14 -0.32 7.26
CA VAL A 157 -11.87 -1.15 6.29
C VAL A 157 -11.05 -1.30 5.00
N SER A 158 -10.51 -0.20 4.46
CA SER A 158 -9.68 -0.26 3.26
C SER A 158 -8.43 -1.14 3.45
N LYS A 159 -7.76 -1.04 4.60
CA LYS A 159 -6.52 -1.79 4.87
C LYS A 159 -6.77 -3.25 5.22
N TYR A 160 -7.86 -3.58 5.92
CA TYR A 160 -8.33 -4.96 6.06
C TYR A 160 -8.67 -5.59 4.70
N GLY A 161 -9.33 -4.83 3.81
CA GLY A 161 -9.61 -5.26 2.45
C GLY A 161 -8.36 -5.61 1.66
N VAL A 162 -7.29 -4.80 1.78
CA VAL A 162 -6.00 -5.08 1.11
C VAL A 162 -5.34 -6.34 1.67
N VAL A 163 -5.39 -6.57 3.00
CA VAL A 163 -4.87 -7.82 3.60
C VAL A 163 -5.61 -9.02 3.04
N ALA A 164 -6.94 -9.04 3.14
CA ALA A 164 -7.77 -10.17 2.67
C ALA A 164 -7.58 -10.43 1.16
N LEU A 165 -7.50 -9.36 0.35
CA LEU A 165 -7.24 -9.45 -1.08
C LEU A 165 -5.88 -10.09 -1.36
N SER A 166 -4.83 -9.68 -0.65
CA SER A 166 -3.48 -10.20 -0.84
C SER A 166 -3.35 -11.67 -0.43
N GLU A 167 -3.99 -12.06 0.68
CA GLU A 167 -4.04 -13.46 1.15
C GLU A 167 -4.72 -14.37 0.11
N GLY A 168 -5.90 -13.97 -0.41
CA GLY A 168 -6.61 -14.72 -1.44
C GLY A 168 -5.81 -14.82 -2.73
N LEU A 169 -5.29 -13.68 -3.20
CA LEU A 169 -4.55 -13.60 -4.45
C LEU A 169 -3.26 -14.43 -4.43
N ARG A 170 -2.59 -14.56 -3.28
CA ARG A 170 -1.39 -15.37 -3.13
C ARG A 170 -1.64 -16.83 -3.51
N ASN A 171 -2.76 -17.39 -3.07
CA ASN A 171 -3.12 -18.76 -3.40
C ASN A 171 -3.42 -18.95 -4.90
N ASP A 172 -4.08 -17.96 -5.52
CA ASP A 172 -4.48 -18.01 -6.92
C ASP A 172 -3.29 -17.83 -7.89
N LEU A 173 -2.29 -17.04 -7.51
CA LEU A 173 -1.16 -16.69 -8.37
C LEU A 173 0.10 -17.54 -8.16
N ALA A 174 0.24 -18.22 -7.03
CA ALA A 174 1.38 -19.10 -6.78
C ALA A 174 1.60 -20.16 -7.87
N PRO A 175 0.54 -20.86 -8.39
CA PRO A 175 0.70 -21.81 -9.49
C PRO A 175 1.18 -21.18 -10.80
N ARG A 176 1.06 -19.85 -10.92
CA ARG A 176 1.48 -19.07 -12.11
C ARG A 176 2.89 -18.48 -11.98
N GLY A 177 3.60 -18.82 -10.88
CA GLY A 177 4.94 -18.31 -10.60
C GLY A 177 4.97 -16.83 -10.19
N ILE A 178 3.84 -16.30 -9.68
CA ILE A 178 3.74 -14.91 -9.22
C ILE A 178 3.58 -14.92 -7.71
N GLY A 179 4.58 -14.35 -7.02
CA GLY A 179 4.54 -14.16 -5.57
C GLY A 179 3.62 -12.98 -5.18
N VAL A 180 3.06 -13.04 -3.98
CA VAL A 180 2.24 -11.94 -3.44
C VAL A 180 2.64 -11.69 -1.99
N SER A 181 2.93 -10.42 -1.69
CA SER A 181 3.23 -9.95 -0.33
C SER A 181 2.28 -8.83 0.07
N VAL A 182 1.89 -8.80 1.32
CA VAL A 182 1.22 -7.65 1.93
C VAL A 182 2.17 -6.93 2.88
N LEU A 183 2.43 -5.65 2.61
CA LEU A 183 3.20 -4.78 3.50
C LEU A 183 2.25 -4.21 4.55
N CYS A 184 2.53 -4.47 5.83
CA CYS A 184 1.75 -4.04 6.98
C CYS A 184 2.58 -3.11 7.88
N PRO A 185 2.85 -1.86 7.48
CA PRO A 185 3.67 -0.95 8.27
C PRO A 185 2.96 -0.56 9.57
N SER A 186 3.74 -0.33 10.62
CA SER A 186 3.34 0.46 11.78
C SER A 186 3.57 1.96 11.52
N PHE A 187 4.25 2.66 12.37
CA PHE A 187 4.60 4.06 12.14
C PHE A 187 5.84 4.19 11.26
N VAL A 188 5.70 4.90 10.14
CA VAL A 188 6.77 5.23 9.20
C VAL A 188 6.78 6.73 8.95
N ARG A 189 7.94 7.38 8.92
CA ARG A 189 8.09 8.82 8.66
C ARG A 189 7.62 9.18 7.26
N THR A 190 6.35 9.55 7.13
CA THR A 190 5.70 9.89 5.87
C THR A 190 4.77 11.09 6.00
N ASN A 191 4.30 11.60 4.87
CA ASN A 191 3.35 12.71 4.79
C ASN A 191 1.88 12.25 4.79
N ILE A 192 1.56 11.07 5.31
CA ILE A 192 0.21 10.48 5.25
C ILE A 192 -0.87 11.37 5.90
N LEU A 193 -0.55 12.07 6.98
CA LEU A 193 -1.48 12.98 7.65
C LEU A 193 -1.82 14.23 6.82
N SER A 194 -0.98 14.61 5.88
CA SER A 194 -1.20 15.74 4.97
C SER A 194 -1.70 15.30 3.58
N SER A 195 -2.19 14.07 3.44
CA SER A 195 -2.67 13.53 2.16
C SER A 195 -3.82 14.36 1.53
N ALA A 196 -4.57 15.12 2.34
CA ALA A 196 -5.60 16.05 1.88
C ALA A 196 -5.11 17.11 0.88
N ARG A 197 -3.79 17.39 0.82
CA ARG A 197 -3.20 18.28 -0.20
C ARG A 197 -3.43 17.79 -1.64
N ASN A 198 -3.63 16.47 -1.78
CA ASN A 198 -3.86 15.80 -3.07
C ASN A 198 -5.33 15.44 -3.30
N LEU A 199 -6.25 16.05 -2.55
CA LEU A 199 -7.68 15.79 -2.67
C LEU A 199 -8.22 16.28 -4.02
N PRO A 200 -8.66 15.38 -4.91
CA PRO A 200 -9.24 15.82 -6.18
C PRO A 200 -10.57 16.56 -5.97
N PRO A 201 -10.91 17.56 -6.82
CA PRO A 201 -12.14 18.34 -6.69
C PRO A 201 -13.43 17.50 -6.64
N ARG A 202 -13.47 16.34 -7.29
CA ARG A 202 -14.61 15.42 -7.26
C ARG A 202 -14.92 14.83 -5.87
N PHE A 203 -13.98 14.92 -4.94
CA PHE A 203 -14.14 14.53 -3.54
C PHE A 203 -14.19 15.75 -2.60
N ALA A 204 -14.62 16.90 -3.10
CA ALA A 204 -14.80 18.10 -2.26
C ALA A 204 -15.65 17.74 -1.02
N GLY A 205 -15.20 18.19 0.18
CA GLY A 205 -15.84 17.84 1.45
C GLY A 205 -15.43 16.49 2.06
N ALA A 206 -14.51 15.75 1.41
CA ALA A 206 -14.00 14.47 1.94
C ALA A 206 -13.25 14.64 3.27
N VAL A 207 -12.57 15.76 3.45
CA VAL A 207 -11.78 16.04 4.65
C VAL A 207 -12.41 17.18 5.42
N GLN A 208 -12.74 16.93 6.67
CA GLN A 208 -13.18 17.98 7.59
C GLN A 208 -11.99 18.56 8.35
N PRO A 209 -12.05 19.83 8.74
CA PRO A 209 -11.03 20.41 9.60
C PRO A 209 -10.84 19.57 10.87
N PRO A 210 -9.59 19.32 11.30
CA PRO A 210 -9.35 18.57 12.53
C PRO A 210 -9.98 19.29 13.72
N ARG A 211 -10.71 18.54 14.55
CA ARG A 211 -11.17 19.08 15.84
C ARG A 211 -9.95 19.29 16.72
N THR A 212 -9.88 20.46 17.33
CA THR A 212 -8.74 20.87 18.18
C THR A 212 -8.93 20.49 19.65
N ASP A 213 -10.08 19.90 20.00
CA ASP A 213 -10.49 19.57 21.36
C ASP A 213 -10.86 18.10 21.55
N GLY A 214 -10.81 17.62 22.79
CA GLY A 214 -11.27 16.31 23.21
C GLY A 214 -10.40 15.13 22.78
N PRO A 215 -10.95 13.89 22.87
CA PRO A 215 -10.20 12.64 22.60
C PRO A 215 -9.60 12.56 21.20
N MET A 216 -10.19 13.26 20.22
CA MET A 216 -9.70 13.30 18.84
C MET A 216 -8.36 14.02 18.73
N SER A 217 -8.21 15.15 19.44
CA SER A 217 -6.95 15.91 19.47
C SER A 217 -5.81 15.06 20.06
N GLN A 218 -6.07 14.32 21.14
CA GLN A 218 -5.08 13.45 21.77
C GLN A 218 -4.66 12.31 20.82
N ARG A 219 -5.61 11.72 20.09
CA ARG A 219 -5.32 10.66 19.09
C ARG A 219 -4.47 11.18 17.94
N LEU A 220 -4.80 12.35 17.41
CA LEU A 220 -4.02 12.98 16.35
C LEU A 220 -2.58 13.24 16.82
N LYS A 221 -2.41 13.72 18.08
CA LYS A 221 -1.09 13.91 18.68
C LYS A 221 -0.32 12.59 18.75
N THR A 222 -0.93 11.51 19.27
CA THR A 222 -0.29 10.19 19.34
C THR A 222 0.16 9.69 17.95
N VAL A 223 -0.69 9.82 16.93
CA VAL A 223 -0.33 9.41 15.56
C VAL A 223 0.79 10.29 15.00
N THR A 224 0.73 11.60 15.20
CA THR A 224 1.77 12.55 14.74
C THR A 224 3.12 12.24 15.39
N GLU A 225 3.15 12.02 16.71
CA GLU A 225 4.35 11.64 17.44
C GLU A 225 4.87 10.26 17.01
N GLY A 226 3.96 9.29 16.79
CA GLY A 226 4.31 7.97 16.26
C GLY A 226 4.99 8.08 14.88
N LEU A 227 4.41 8.85 13.95
CA LEU A 227 5.00 9.05 12.63
C LEU A 227 6.36 9.78 12.69
N ALA A 228 6.51 10.78 13.58
CA ALA A 228 7.75 11.52 13.71
C ALA A 228 8.94 10.64 14.15
N ARG A 229 8.69 9.65 15.03
CA ARG A 229 9.69 8.67 15.49
C ARG A 229 9.65 7.34 14.75
N GLY A 230 8.78 7.21 13.76
CA GLY A 230 8.58 5.98 13.00
C GLY A 230 9.78 5.56 12.16
N ALA A 231 9.71 4.39 11.57
CA ALA A 231 10.75 3.82 10.73
C ALA A 231 11.13 4.74 9.55
N ASP A 232 12.36 4.62 9.09
CA ASP A 232 12.80 5.32 7.88
C ASP A 232 12.15 4.66 6.65
N PRO A 233 11.59 5.43 5.69
CA PRO A 233 11.07 4.87 4.45
C PRO A 233 12.07 4.03 3.65
N ARG A 234 13.37 4.34 3.71
CA ARG A 234 14.42 3.55 3.04
C ARG A 234 14.54 2.16 3.66
N TYR A 235 14.52 2.06 4.99
CA TYR A 235 14.51 0.78 5.69
C TYR A 235 13.30 -0.07 5.28
N VAL A 236 12.12 0.54 5.17
CA VAL A 236 10.92 -0.15 4.69
C VAL A 236 11.09 -0.63 3.24
N GLY A 237 11.76 0.17 2.40
CA GLY A 237 12.10 -0.23 1.03
C GLY A 237 12.96 -1.49 0.98
N GLU A 238 13.99 -1.57 1.83
CA GLU A 238 14.85 -2.78 1.94
C GLU A 238 14.06 -4.00 2.41
N LEU A 239 13.19 -3.86 3.41
CA LEU A 239 12.33 -4.96 3.85
C LEU A 239 11.41 -5.46 2.73
N VAL A 240 10.90 -4.56 1.89
CA VAL A 240 10.07 -4.94 0.74
C VAL A 240 10.89 -5.67 -0.30
N ARG A 241 12.10 -5.22 -0.61
CA ARG A 241 13.04 -5.91 -1.50
C ARG A 241 13.33 -7.32 -1.00
N GLU A 242 13.69 -7.47 0.27
CA GLU A 242 13.91 -8.78 0.89
C GLU A 242 12.66 -9.66 0.86
N GLY A 243 11.49 -9.08 1.12
CA GLY A 243 10.20 -9.77 1.06
C GLY A 243 9.89 -10.32 -0.33
N ILE A 244 10.22 -9.56 -1.39
CA ILE A 244 10.09 -10.00 -2.78
C ILE A 244 11.06 -11.16 -3.07
N GLU A 245 12.34 -11.01 -2.72
CA GLU A 245 13.38 -12.00 -2.96
C GLU A 245 13.10 -13.34 -2.26
N ASN A 246 12.56 -13.28 -1.04
CA ASN A 246 12.29 -14.45 -0.19
C ASN A 246 10.82 -14.89 -0.20
N ASP A 247 9.97 -14.24 -1.01
CA ASP A 247 8.54 -14.53 -1.13
C ASP A 247 7.78 -14.51 0.22
N TRP A 248 8.05 -13.51 1.05
CA TRP A 248 7.34 -13.36 2.33
C TRP A 248 5.87 -12.99 2.12
N PRO A 249 4.93 -13.73 2.72
CA PRO A 249 3.52 -13.38 2.60
C PRO A 249 3.17 -12.06 3.29
N TYR A 250 3.81 -11.77 4.43
CA TYR A 250 3.65 -10.54 5.22
C TYR A 250 4.99 -9.87 5.41
N ILE A 251 5.00 -8.55 5.26
CA ILE A 251 6.15 -7.70 5.52
C ILE A 251 5.76 -6.72 6.60
N PHE A 252 6.39 -6.82 7.77
CA PHE A 252 6.21 -5.90 8.91
C PHE A 252 7.41 -4.99 9.02
N THR A 253 7.22 -3.79 9.59
CA THR A 253 8.30 -2.82 9.80
C THR A 253 8.96 -2.93 11.17
N ASP A 254 8.26 -3.51 12.12
CA ASP A 254 8.68 -3.71 13.52
C ASP A 254 7.72 -4.66 14.25
N THR A 255 7.94 -4.89 15.54
CA THR A 255 7.15 -5.79 16.39
C THR A 255 6.24 -5.04 17.40
N GLU A 256 6.11 -3.72 17.29
CA GLU A 256 5.39 -2.88 18.28
C GLU A 256 3.95 -3.36 18.53
N PHE A 257 3.28 -3.82 17.47
CA PHE A 257 1.87 -4.22 17.53
C PHE A 257 1.62 -5.74 17.58
N GLU A 258 2.65 -6.55 17.68
CA GLU A 258 2.53 -8.02 17.69
C GLU A 258 1.53 -8.52 18.75
N ARG A 259 1.67 -8.05 20.00
CA ARG A 259 0.75 -8.42 21.11
C ARG A 259 -0.71 -8.03 20.87
N HIS A 260 -0.95 -6.95 20.12
CA HIS A 260 -2.31 -6.53 19.78
C HIS A 260 -2.95 -7.48 18.75
N ILE A 261 -2.15 -7.98 17.82
CA ILE A 261 -2.58 -8.99 16.84
C ILE A 261 -2.88 -10.31 17.57
N GLU A 262 -2.01 -10.77 18.46
CA GLU A 262 -2.23 -11.97 19.29
C GLU A 262 -3.52 -11.84 20.12
N ALA A 263 -3.73 -10.69 20.77
CA ALA A 263 -4.94 -10.45 21.57
C ALA A 263 -6.22 -10.49 20.71
N ARG A 264 -6.16 -9.95 19.47
CA ARG A 264 -7.28 -10.04 18.51
C ARG A 264 -7.58 -11.50 18.15
N PHE A 265 -6.58 -12.29 17.83
CA PHE A 265 -6.77 -13.72 17.51
C PHE A 265 -7.29 -14.51 18.71
N ALA A 266 -6.81 -14.23 19.91
CA ALA A 266 -7.33 -14.83 21.14
C ALA A 266 -8.82 -14.52 21.36
N ALA A 267 -9.25 -13.27 21.11
CA ALA A 267 -10.66 -12.87 21.21
C ALA A 267 -11.54 -13.60 20.17
N ILE A 268 -11.05 -13.77 18.93
CA ILE A 268 -11.75 -14.53 17.89
C ILE A 268 -11.89 -16.01 18.33
N LYS A 269 -10.82 -16.61 18.83
CA LYS A 269 -10.81 -17.99 19.32
C LYS A 269 -11.81 -18.20 20.45
N GLN A 270 -11.93 -17.26 21.39
CA GLN A 270 -12.94 -17.32 22.45
C GLN A 270 -14.38 -17.39 21.90
N GLY A 271 -14.65 -16.78 20.72
CA GLY A 271 -15.93 -16.90 20.02
C GLY A 271 -16.27 -18.36 19.68
N PHE A 272 -15.28 -19.10 19.16
CA PHE A 272 -15.43 -20.54 18.88
C PHE A 272 -15.58 -21.36 20.16
N ASP A 273 -14.82 -21.04 21.21
CA ASP A 273 -14.87 -21.77 22.48
C ASP A 273 -16.26 -21.68 23.13
N ARG A 274 -16.99 -20.57 22.96
CA ARG A 274 -18.38 -20.41 23.47
C ARG A 274 -19.40 -21.34 22.84
N ILE A 275 -19.17 -21.80 21.62
CA ILE A 275 -20.08 -22.70 20.89
C ILE A 275 -19.56 -24.14 20.81
N ARG A 276 -18.38 -24.42 21.36
CA ARG A 276 -17.78 -25.74 21.34
C ARG A 276 -18.69 -26.74 22.07
N GLY A 277 -19.01 -27.86 21.43
CA GLY A 277 -19.89 -28.90 21.96
C GLY A 277 -21.40 -28.64 21.77
N ARG A 278 -21.80 -27.50 21.17
CA ARG A 278 -23.20 -27.27 20.76
C ARG A 278 -23.48 -28.02 19.46
N THR A 279 -24.61 -28.69 19.38
CA THR A 279 -25.11 -29.30 18.12
C THR A 279 -25.85 -28.23 17.34
N PRO A 280 -25.46 -27.92 16.07
CA PRO A 280 -26.24 -27.01 15.25
C PRO A 280 -27.66 -27.55 15.02
N VAL A 281 -28.65 -26.73 15.28
CA VAL A 281 -30.05 -27.03 14.86
C VAL A 281 -30.08 -26.80 13.33
N ARG A 282 -30.41 -27.90 12.59
CA ARG A 282 -30.53 -27.88 11.13
C ARG A 282 -31.99 -27.81 10.74
#